data_2aadad5ba6b3ef8d7a009dc42e65ce0d
#
_entry.id   2aadad5ba6b3ef8d7a009dc42e65ce0d
#
_cell.length_a   1.000
_cell.length_b   1.000
_cell.length_c   1.000
_cell.angle_alpha   90.00
_cell.angle_beta   90.00
_cell.angle_gamma   90.00
#
_symmetry.space_group_name_H-M   'P 1'
#
loop_
_entity.id
_entity.type
_entity.pdbx_description
1 polymer ?
#
loop_
_entity_poly.entity_id
_entity_poly.type
_entity_poly.pdbx_seq_one_letter_code
_entity_poly.pdbx_strand_id
1 'polypeptide(L)'
;GRAITAYHEVLVLQVIDVIAPPGEARPSPPPPEAHPLVKELWESLQSLSPKNFQEVYHDAFADKETLQTLYDLGLVSLRDRALAEEIFYHIARRVQAIAQNLPYVPDELEDLEKLLADKLVCNFSVFQSLPDAWAIHQLFPVVPLSRLLEPPTRRATLVDISCDSDGKMDRFIDLHDVRQTLPVHPVRPGEPYYLGVFLVGAYQDVLGSNHNLFGQVGEAHVRVEEEGFAIERFVGGETAERVIEKMGFTARELMLGVERLVRRSRLSPAEKGAFLERYARELQGYTYLED
;
A
#
# COMPACT_ATOMS: atom_id res chain seq x y z
N GLY A 1 1.84 -8.27 -30.62
CA GLY A 1 1.69 -6.96 -30.10
C GLY A 1 2.17 -6.83 -28.66
N ARG A 2 1.44 -7.33 -27.70
CA ARG A 2 1.74 -7.13 -26.25
C ARG A 2 3.14 -7.64 -25.84
N ALA A 3 3.56 -8.80 -26.34
CA ALA A 3 4.86 -9.36 -26.00
C ALA A 3 6.04 -8.49 -26.49
N ILE A 4 5.90 -7.76 -27.59
CA ILE A 4 6.96 -6.93 -28.14
C ILE A 4 7.05 -5.57 -27.42
N THR A 5 5.93 -4.92 -27.13
CA THR A 5 5.90 -3.62 -26.47
C THR A 5 6.10 -3.71 -24.96
N ALA A 6 5.58 -4.74 -24.31
CA ALA A 6 5.63 -4.88 -22.86
C ALA A 6 7.04 -5.11 -22.29
N TYR A 7 7.96 -5.72 -23.06
CA TYR A 7 9.30 -6.05 -22.60
C TYR A 7 10.19 -4.86 -22.23
N HIS A 8 9.89 -3.71 -22.79
CA HIS A 8 10.76 -2.54 -22.73
C HIS A 8 10.30 -1.48 -21.74
N GLU A 9 9.27 -1.78 -20.94
CA GLU A 9 8.71 -0.82 -20.00
C GLU A 9 8.59 -1.39 -18.60
N VAL A 10 9.03 -0.57 -17.64
CA VAL A 10 9.00 -0.88 -16.20
C VAL A 10 8.42 0.32 -15.48
N LEU A 11 7.37 0.10 -14.71
CA LEU A 11 6.87 1.09 -13.75
C LEU A 11 7.70 0.97 -12.47
N VAL A 12 8.32 2.08 -12.07
CA VAL A 12 9.08 2.17 -10.82
C VAL A 12 8.21 2.77 -9.73
N LEU A 13 8.05 2.04 -8.64
CA LEU A 13 7.28 2.45 -7.47
C LEU A 13 8.22 2.82 -6.33
N GLN A 14 8.05 3.99 -5.75
CA GLN A 14 8.70 4.36 -4.49
C GLN A 14 7.78 3.99 -3.32
N VAL A 15 8.31 3.26 -2.35
CA VAL A 15 7.61 3.01 -1.08
C VAL A 15 7.75 4.25 -0.20
N ILE A 16 6.62 4.80 0.21
CA ILE A 16 6.56 6.03 1.01
C ILE A 16 6.16 5.78 2.46
N ASP A 17 5.48 4.66 2.73
CA ASP A 17 5.11 4.27 4.09
C ASP A 17 4.93 2.75 4.21
N VAL A 18 4.95 2.24 5.44
CA VAL A 18 4.75 0.82 5.77
C VAL A 18 3.75 0.68 6.88
N ILE A 19 2.65 0.01 6.59
CA ILE A 19 1.66 -0.36 7.61
C ILE A 19 1.92 -1.82 8.00
N ALA A 20 2.63 -2.01 9.11
CA ALA A 20 2.90 -3.34 9.64
C ALA A 20 1.71 -3.82 10.50
N PRO A 21 1.36 -5.12 10.46
CA PRO A 21 0.39 -5.69 11.38
C PRO A 21 0.87 -5.56 12.83
N PRO A 22 -0.04 -5.32 13.80
CA PRO A 22 0.31 -5.23 15.21
C PRO A 22 0.88 -6.57 15.76
N GLY A 23 1.35 -6.59 17.01
CA GLY A 23 1.70 -7.81 17.72
C GLY A 23 3.11 -8.36 17.46
N GLU A 24 4.09 -7.54 17.03
CA GLU A 24 5.50 -7.97 17.02
C GLU A 24 6.04 -8.13 18.45
N ALA A 25 5.70 -7.22 19.35
CA ALA A 25 6.01 -7.34 20.77
C ALA A 25 5.02 -8.28 21.46
N ARG A 26 5.48 -8.96 22.52
CA ARG A 26 4.59 -9.78 23.35
C ARG A 26 3.58 -8.88 24.05
N PRO A 27 2.26 -9.13 23.92
CA PRO A 27 1.24 -8.33 24.56
C PRO A 27 1.32 -8.46 26.08
N SER A 28 0.87 -7.42 26.78
CA SER A 28 0.75 -7.45 28.23
C SER A 28 -0.50 -8.22 28.67
N PRO A 29 -0.51 -8.83 29.89
CA PRO A 29 -1.71 -9.42 30.42
C PRO A 29 -2.87 -8.41 30.49
N PRO A 30 -4.11 -8.84 30.17
CA PRO A 30 -5.27 -7.96 30.28
C PRO A 30 -5.49 -7.53 31.74
N PRO A 31 -5.88 -6.27 31.97
CA PRO A 31 -6.19 -5.82 33.33
C PRO A 31 -7.46 -6.49 33.85
N PRO A 32 -7.67 -6.49 35.19
CA PRO A 32 -8.83 -7.17 35.82
C PRO A 32 -10.19 -6.71 35.27
N GLU A 33 -10.30 -5.45 34.88
CA GLU A 33 -11.51 -4.83 34.31
C GLU A 33 -11.70 -5.07 32.82
N ALA A 34 -10.76 -5.70 32.12
CA ALA A 34 -10.88 -5.96 30.68
C ALA A 34 -12.10 -6.85 30.37
N HIS A 35 -12.64 -6.67 29.16
CA HIS A 35 -13.77 -7.45 28.66
C HIS A 35 -13.49 -8.97 28.74
N PRO A 36 -14.48 -9.82 29.10
CA PRO A 36 -14.28 -11.29 29.23
C PRO A 36 -13.60 -11.92 28.01
N LEU A 37 -14.05 -11.62 26.79
CA LEU A 37 -13.44 -12.16 25.55
C LEU A 37 -11.95 -11.78 25.39
N VAL A 38 -11.49 -10.63 25.90
CA VAL A 38 -10.06 -10.28 25.90
C VAL A 38 -9.27 -11.21 26.81
N LYS A 39 -9.86 -11.61 27.94
CA LYS A 39 -9.25 -12.57 28.87
C LYS A 39 -9.22 -13.98 28.28
N GLU A 40 -10.28 -14.37 27.58
CA GLU A 40 -10.36 -15.66 26.86
C GLU A 40 -9.28 -15.72 25.76
N LEU A 41 -9.10 -14.66 24.95
CA LEU A 41 -7.99 -14.55 24.00
C LEU A 41 -6.61 -14.67 24.65
N TRP A 42 -6.44 -14.07 25.84
CA TRP A 42 -5.20 -14.19 26.60
C TRP A 42 -4.95 -15.63 27.08
N GLU A 43 -5.97 -16.33 27.58
CA GLU A 43 -5.90 -17.75 27.98
C GLU A 43 -5.56 -18.64 26.78
N SER A 44 -6.17 -18.38 25.62
CA SER A 44 -5.87 -19.04 24.34
C SER A 44 -4.40 -18.85 23.94
N LEU A 45 -3.86 -17.63 24.08
CA LEU A 45 -2.43 -17.38 23.86
C LEU A 45 -1.54 -18.18 24.83
N GLN A 46 -1.91 -18.31 26.11
CA GLN A 46 -1.11 -19.06 27.08
C GLN A 46 -1.14 -20.58 26.83
N SER A 47 -2.28 -21.11 26.36
CA SER A 47 -2.46 -22.53 26.07
C SER A 47 -1.93 -23.00 24.73
N LEU A 48 -1.57 -22.05 23.86
CA LEU A 48 -1.16 -22.30 22.46
C LEU A 48 0.09 -23.23 22.40
N SER A 49 -0.07 -24.33 21.70
CA SER A 49 0.95 -25.36 21.52
C SER A 49 0.87 -25.99 20.12
N PRO A 50 1.87 -26.77 19.68
CA PRO A 50 1.80 -27.52 18.40
C PRO A 50 0.67 -28.54 18.31
N LYS A 51 -0.02 -28.86 19.40
CA LYS A 51 -1.11 -29.85 19.41
C LYS A 51 -2.50 -29.22 19.17
N ASN A 52 -2.67 -27.94 19.51
CA ASN A 52 -3.97 -27.25 19.47
C ASN A 52 -3.95 -25.95 18.66
N PHE A 53 -2.89 -25.68 17.90
CA PHE A 53 -2.71 -24.38 17.22
C PHE A 53 -3.82 -24.03 16.23
N GLN A 54 -4.41 -25.00 15.53
CA GLN A 54 -5.51 -24.79 14.60
C GLN A 54 -6.78 -24.37 15.35
N GLU A 55 -7.18 -25.11 16.38
CA GLU A 55 -8.33 -24.81 17.22
C GLU A 55 -8.18 -23.42 17.86
N VAL A 56 -7.04 -23.17 18.51
CA VAL A 56 -6.74 -21.86 19.12
C VAL A 56 -6.78 -20.73 18.11
N TYR A 57 -6.30 -20.91 16.89
CA TYR A 57 -6.36 -19.87 15.86
C TYR A 57 -7.78 -19.59 15.44
N HIS A 58 -8.59 -20.64 15.24
CA HIS A 58 -9.99 -20.52 14.85
C HIS A 58 -10.82 -19.78 15.89
N ASP A 59 -10.68 -20.18 17.16
CA ASP A 59 -11.36 -19.55 18.29
C ASP A 59 -10.94 -18.09 18.45
N ALA A 60 -9.63 -17.80 18.38
CA ALA A 60 -9.12 -16.44 18.49
C ALA A 60 -9.60 -15.54 17.34
N PHE A 61 -9.78 -16.08 16.13
CA PHE A 61 -10.34 -15.34 15.00
C PHE A 61 -11.81 -14.98 15.27
N ALA A 62 -12.62 -15.96 15.73
CA ALA A 62 -14.03 -15.75 16.07
C ALA A 62 -14.20 -14.73 17.20
N ASP A 63 -13.38 -14.79 18.23
CA ASP A 63 -13.39 -13.86 19.36
C ASP A 63 -13.06 -12.43 18.92
N LYS A 64 -12.04 -12.28 18.05
CA LYS A 64 -11.67 -10.97 17.47
C LYS A 64 -12.82 -10.37 16.68
N GLU A 65 -13.49 -11.14 15.80
CA GLU A 65 -14.64 -10.69 15.01
C GLU A 65 -15.83 -10.32 15.92
N THR A 66 -16.06 -11.07 16.96
CA THR A 66 -17.09 -10.78 17.98
C THR A 66 -16.78 -9.48 18.72
N LEU A 67 -15.53 -9.28 19.15
CA LEU A 67 -15.08 -8.05 19.81
C LEU A 67 -15.20 -6.83 18.89
N GLN A 68 -14.90 -6.99 17.60
CA GLN A 68 -15.11 -5.94 16.61
C GLN A 68 -16.59 -5.54 16.52
N THR A 69 -17.49 -6.53 16.43
CA THR A 69 -18.94 -6.31 16.39
C THR A 69 -19.43 -5.60 17.66
N LEU A 70 -18.97 -6.03 18.83
CA LEU A 70 -19.32 -5.41 20.10
C LEU A 70 -18.78 -3.98 20.23
N TYR A 71 -17.59 -3.71 19.69
CA TYR A 71 -17.03 -2.37 19.64
C TYR A 71 -17.88 -1.44 18.75
N ASP A 72 -18.29 -1.90 17.57
CA ASP A 72 -19.13 -1.14 16.66
C ASP A 72 -20.51 -0.81 17.26
N LEU A 73 -21.00 -1.67 18.15
CA LEU A 73 -22.20 -1.45 18.97
C LEU A 73 -21.96 -0.56 20.20
N GLY A 74 -20.74 -0.14 20.48
CA GLY A 74 -20.39 0.67 21.66
C GLY A 74 -20.36 -0.10 22.99
N LEU A 75 -20.32 -1.43 22.94
CA LEU A 75 -20.32 -2.31 24.13
C LEU A 75 -18.91 -2.68 24.63
N VAL A 76 -17.88 -2.43 23.82
CA VAL A 76 -16.46 -2.69 24.15
C VAL A 76 -15.67 -1.39 24.02
N SER A 77 -14.73 -1.17 24.93
CA SER A 77 -13.86 0.01 24.86
C SER A 77 -12.81 -0.08 23.75
N LEU A 78 -12.34 1.07 23.25
CA LEU A 78 -11.24 1.11 22.28
C LEU A 78 -9.97 0.43 22.83
N ARG A 79 -9.73 0.54 24.14
CA ARG A 79 -8.59 -0.09 24.81
C ARG A 79 -8.68 -1.62 24.77
N ASP A 80 -9.86 -2.17 25.07
CA ASP A 80 -10.09 -3.62 25.00
C ASP A 80 -9.97 -4.15 23.57
N ARG A 81 -10.52 -3.42 22.60
CA ARG A 81 -10.36 -3.76 21.18
C ARG A 81 -8.89 -3.77 20.75
N ALA A 82 -8.12 -2.74 21.09
CA ALA A 82 -6.70 -2.67 20.74
C ALA A 82 -5.90 -3.82 21.36
N LEU A 83 -6.16 -4.12 22.64
CA LEU A 83 -5.51 -5.25 23.34
C LEU A 83 -5.88 -6.60 22.71
N ALA A 84 -7.14 -6.78 22.34
CA ALA A 84 -7.60 -7.99 21.65
C ALA A 84 -6.89 -8.18 20.31
N GLU A 85 -6.74 -7.11 19.52
CA GLU A 85 -5.99 -7.15 18.26
C GLU A 85 -4.52 -7.51 18.48
N GLU A 86 -3.85 -6.91 19.47
CA GLU A 86 -2.45 -7.25 19.80
C GLU A 86 -2.30 -8.74 20.18
N ILE A 87 -3.20 -9.26 21.02
CA ILE A 87 -3.19 -10.68 21.45
C ILE A 87 -3.44 -11.58 20.23
N PHE A 88 -4.45 -11.29 19.42
CA PHE A 88 -4.79 -12.06 18.22
C PHE A 88 -3.62 -12.13 17.23
N TYR A 89 -3.02 -10.99 16.89
CA TYR A 89 -1.89 -10.99 15.96
C TYR A 89 -0.66 -11.70 16.53
N HIS A 90 -0.48 -11.69 17.85
CA HIS A 90 0.58 -12.48 18.48
C HIS A 90 0.30 -13.99 18.42
N ILE A 91 -0.96 -14.41 18.62
CA ILE A 91 -1.40 -15.80 18.37
C ILE A 91 -1.12 -16.18 16.90
N ALA A 92 -1.55 -15.37 15.95
CA ALA A 92 -1.37 -15.59 14.52
C ALA A 92 0.11 -15.80 14.15
N ARG A 93 1.03 -14.96 14.65
CA ARG A 93 2.49 -15.11 14.44
C ARG A 93 3.03 -16.42 15.02
N ARG A 94 2.60 -16.79 16.22
CA ARG A 94 3.02 -18.08 16.84
C ARG A 94 2.47 -19.28 16.07
N VAL A 95 1.24 -19.20 15.59
CA VAL A 95 0.63 -20.22 14.72
C VAL A 95 1.40 -20.34 13.41
N GLN A 96 1.75 -19.23 12.78
CA GLN A 96 2.59 -19.23 11.57
C GLN A 96 3.94 -19.91 11.82
N ALA A 97 4.61 -19.59 12.91
CA ALA A 97 5.89 -20.22 13.27
C ALA A 97 5.77 -21.73 13.51
N ILE A 98 4.64 -22.21 14.05
CA ILE A 98 4.36 -23.65 14.19
C ILE A 98 4.11 -24.26 12.81
N ALA A 99 3.25 -23.62 11.98
CA ALA A 99 2.88 -24.12 10.66
C ALA A 99 4.07 -24.24 9.69
N GLN A 100 5.03 -23.33 9.74
CA GLN A 100 6.26 -23.38 8.93
C GLN A 100 7.13 -24.61 9.18
N ASN A 101 6.98 -25.29 10.32
CA ASN A 101 7.70 -26.50 10.66
C ASN A 101 6.92 -27.79 10.30
N LEU A 102 5.74 -27.67 9.69
CA LEU A 102 4.92 -28.82 9.30
C LEU A 102 5.29 -29.25 7.87
N PRO A 103 5.17 -30.57 7.57
CA PRO A 103 5.37 -31.08 6.22
C PRO A 103 4.35 -30.54 5.20
N TYR A 104 3.19 -30.14 5.66
CA TYR A 104 2.09 -29.58 4.90
C TYR A 104 1.40 -28.48 5.73
N VAL A 105 1.17 -27.33 5.11
CA VAL A 105 0.40 -26.24 5.74
C VAL A 105 -1.10 -26.49 5.47
N PRO A 106 -1.95 -26.53 6.50
CA PRO A 106 -3.39 -26.67 6.30
C PRO A 106 -3.98 -25.54 5.50
N ASP A 107 -4.95 -25.82 4.62
CA ASP A 107 -5.63 -24.84 3.77
C ASP A 107 -6.24 -23.66 4.57
N GLU A 108 -6.71 -23.93 5.78
CA GLU A 108 -7.25 -22.95 6.73
C GLU A 108 -6.23 -21.86 7.15
N LEU A 109 -4.94 -22.11 6.93
CA LEU A 109 -3.85 -21.20 7.27
C LEU A 109 -3.23 -20.51 6.03
N GLU A 110 -3.77 -20.76 4.83
CA GLU A 110 -3.24 -20.13 3.59
C GLU A 110 -3.32 -18.60 3.67
N ASP A 111 -4.40 -18.06 4.23
CA ASP A 111 -4.58 -16.60 4.38
C ASP A 111 -3.73 -15.99 5.50
N LEU A 112 -3.07 -16.81 6.34
CA LEU A 112 -2.28 -16.35 7.47
C LEU A 112 -1.04 -15.54 7.04
N GLU A 113 -0.41 -15.93 5.94
CA GLU A 113 0.72 -15.17 5.37
C GLU A 113 0.27 -13.77 4.93
N LYS A 114 -0.89 -13.66 4.29
CA LYS A 114 -1.47 -12.37 3.87
C LYS A 114 -1.88 -11.52 5.06
N LEU A 115 -2.49 -12.13 6.07
CA LEU A 115 -2.89 -11.44 7.30
C LEU A 115 -1.69 -10.80 8.02
N LEU A 116 -0.55 -11.47 8.01
CA LEU A 116 0.69 -11.05 8.68
C LEU A 116 1.65 -10.27 7.76
N ALA A 117 1.28 -10.05 6.51
CA ALA A 117 2.08 -9.29 5.56
C ALA A 117 2.01 -7.79 5.87
N ASP A 118 3.13 -7.10 5.62
CA ASP A 118 3.16 -5.65 5.63
C ASP A 118 2.32 -5.10 4.45
N LYS A 119 1.78 -3.90 4.60
CA LYS A 119 1.22 -3.14 3.48
C LYS A 119 2.22 -2.05 3.14
N LEU A 120 2.83 -2.13 1.97
CA LEU A 120 3.71 -1.08 1.46
C LEU A 120 2.87 -0.04 0.72
N VAL A 121 2.82 1.16 1.26
CA VAL A 121 2.18 2.30 0.58
C VAL A 121 3.15 2.83 -0.46
N CYS A 122 2.75 2.76 -1.72
CA CYS A 122 3.58 3.12 -2.87
C CYS A 122 3.03 4.37 -3.58
N ASN A 123 3.94 5.24 -4.00
CA ASN A 123 3.62 6.51 -4.66
C ASN A 123 3.18 6.29 -6.13
N PHE A 124 2.00 5.74 -6.33
CA PHE A 124 1.38 5.50 -7.64
C PHE A 124 -0.14 5.40 -7.52
N SER A 125 -0.84 5.33 -8.64
CA SER A 125 -2.25 4.94 -8.73
C SER A 125 -2.38 3.69 -9.61
N VAL A 126 -3.00 2.64 -9.08
CA VAL A 126 -3.27 1.42 -9.87
C VAL A 126 -4.19 1.72 -11.05
N PHE A 127 -5.15 2.62 -10.86
CA PHE A 127 -6.14 3.00 -11.88
C PHE A 127 -5.53 3.75 -13.05
N GLN A 128 -4.50 4.54 -12.77
CA GLN A 128 -3.79 5.31 -13.79
C GLN A 128 -2.68 4.47 -14.44
N SER A 129 -1.85 3.79 -13.64
CA SER A 129 -0.61 3.18 -14.15
C SER A 129 -0.71 1.68 -14.42
N LEU A 130 -1.67 0.96 -13.80
CA LEU A 130 -1.85 -0.50 -13.94
C LEU A 130 -3.33 -0.89 -14.05
N PRO A 131 -4.11 -0.26 -14.95
CA PRO A 131 -5.56 -0.51 -15.03
C PRO A 131 -5.92 -1.98 -15.27
N ASP A 132 -5.11 -2.74 -16.01
CA ASP A 132 -5.36 -4.17 -16.25
C ASP A 132 -5.18 -5.02 -14.98
N ALA A 133 -4.33 -4.61 -14.03
CA ALA A 133 -4.21 -5.31 -12.75
C ALA A 133 -5.51 -5.24 -11.96
N TRP A 134 -6.15 -4.08 -11.94
CA TRP A 134 -7.43 -3.85 -11.29
C TRP A 134 -8.62 -4.42 -12.09
N ALA A 135 -8.75 -4.04 -13.37
CA ALA A 135 -9.97 -4.31 -14.14
C ALA A 135 -10.12 -5.78 -14.55
N ILE A 136 -9.04 -6.48 -14.85
CA ILE A 136 -9.07 -7.86 -15.38
C ILE A 136 -8.15 -8.82 -14.62
N HIS A 137 -7.63 -8.41 -13.47
CA HIS A 137 -6.70 -9.20 -12.65
C HIS A 137 -5.47 -9.69 -13.40
N GLN A 138 -4.95 -8.87 -14.33
CA GLN A 138 -3.70 -9.17 -15.03
C GLN A 138 -2.56 -9.18 -14.03
N LEU A 139 -1.78 -10.27 -14.06
CA LEU A 139 -0.58 -10.37 -13.25
C LEU A 139 0.60 -9.73 -13.97
N PHE A 140 1.39 -8.96 -13.23
CA PHE A 140 2.65 -8.37 -13.67
C PHE A 140 3.79 -8.91 -12.80
N PRO A 141 5.00 -9.15 -13.36
CA PRO A 141 6.17 -9.42 -12.54
C PRO A 141 6.53 -8.21 -11.70
N VAL A 142 6.60 -8.42 -10.38
CA VAL A 142 6.99 -7.35 -9.43
C VAL A 142 8.20 -7.81 -8.64
N VAL A 143 9.24 -6.98 -8.59
CA VAL A 143 10.45 -7.28 -7.82
C VAL A 143 11.01 -6.04 -7.13
N PRO A 144 11.68 -6.20 -5.98
CA PRO A 144 12.49 -5.14 -5.40
C PRO A 144 13.60 -4.70 -6.36
N LEU A 145 13.78 -3.40 -6.56
CA LEU A 145 14.91 -2.80 -7.28
C LEU A 145 16.01 -2.36 -6.31
N SER A 146 15.67 -2.19 -5.05
CA SER A 146 16.62 -1.86 -3.98
C SER A 146 17.21 -3.14 -3.38
N ARG A 147 18.48 -3.08 -2.96
CA ARG A 147 19.18 -4.14 -2.21
C ARG A 147 19.17 -5.51 -2.89
N LEU A 148 19.43 -5.54 -4.20
CA LEU A 148 19.37 -6.74 -5.03
C LEU A 148 20.27 -7.90 -4.57
N LEU A 149 21.28 -7.63 -3.74
CA LEU A 149 22.20 -8.63 -3.20
C LEU A 149 21.80 -9.15 -1.81
N GLU A 150 20.76 -8.59 -1.22
CA GLU A 150 20.23 -9.03 0.08
C GLU A 150 19.02 -9.98 -0.13
N PRO A 151 18.87 -11.04 0.65
CA PRO A 151 17.67 -11.87 0.57
C PRO A 151 16.48 -11.12 1.18
N PRO A 152 15.29 -11.15 0.53
CA PRO A 152 14.08 -10.59 1.11
C PRO A 152 13.61 -11.46 2.29
N THR A 153 13.33 -10.84 3.43
CA THR A 153 12.95 -11.53 4.67
C THR A 153 11.56 -11.18 5.18
N ARG A 154 10.86 -10.27 4.50
CA ARG A 154 9.47 -9.86 4.82
C ARG A 154 8.52 -10.26 3.70
N ARG A 155 7.24 -10.24 4.00
CA ARG A 155 6.15 -10.39 3.03
C ARG A 155 5.31 -9.13 3.03
N ALA A 156 4.87 -8.70 1.85
CA ALA A 156 4.04 -7.52 1.73
C ALA A 156 2.97 -7.64 0.64
N THR A 157 1.92 -6.85 0.80
CA THR A 157 1.03 -6.42 -0.27
C THR A 157 1.34 -4.97 -0.62
N LEU A 158 0.98 -4.52 -1.82
CA LEU A 158 1.18 -3.14 -2.24
C LEU A 158 -0.16 -2.41 -2.21
N VAL A 159 -0.17 -1.20 -1.72
CA VAL A 159 -1.32 -0.29 -1.78
C VAL A 159 -0.88 1.01 -2.45
N ASP A 160 -1.74 1.57 -3.26
CA ASP A 160 -1.51 2.85 -3.91
C ASP A 160 -1.90 4.02 -2.99
N ILE A 161 -1.80 5.25 -3.48
CA ILE A 161 -2.18 6.46 -2.74
C ILE A 161 -3.58 6.96 -3.09
N SER A 162 -4.38 6.18 -3.84
CA SER A 162 -5.80 6.49 -4.05
C SER A 162 -6.62 6.24 -2.79
N CYS A 163 -7.82 6.84 -2.71
CA CYS A 163 -8.71 6.60 -1.57
C CYS A 163 -9.56 5.34 -1.74
N ASP A 164 -9.47 4.65 -2.87
CA ASP A 164 -10.28 3.48 -3.19
C ASP A 164 -9.69 2.21 -2.57
N SER A 165 -10.54 1.35 -2.00
CA SER A 165 -10.14 0.07 -1.42
C SER A 165 -9.56 -0.92 -2.44
N ASP A 166 -9.84 -0.72 -3.74
CA ASP A 166 -9.29 -1.51 -4.83
C ASP A 166 -7.91 -1.01 -5.30
N GLY A 167 -7.42 0.11 -4.75
CA GLY A 167 -6.08 0.66 -4.98
C GLY A 167 -4.97 -0.21 -4.39
N LYS A 168 -4.87 -1.47 -4.82
CA LYS A 168 -3.93 -2.45 -4.27
C LYS A 168 -3.44 -3.46 -5.30
N MET A 169 -2.28 -4.05 -5.01
CA MET A 169 -1.80 -5.28 -5.63
C MET A 169 -1.54 -6.33 -4.54
N ASP A 170 -2.36 -7.35 -4.52
CA ASP A 170 -2.31 -8.46 -3.57
C ASP A 170 -2.30 -9.83 -4.27
N ARG A 171 -1.90 -9.83 -5.56
CA ARG A 171 -1.75 -11.03 -6.39
C ARG A 171 -0.47 -10.90 -7.21
N PHE A 172 0.43 -11.84 -7.02
CA PHE A 172 1.78 -11.82 -7.61
C PHE A 172 2.06 -13.13 -8.33
N ILE A 173 2.92 -13.08 -9.35
CA ILE A 173 3.35 -14.25 -10.10
C ILE A 173 4.22 -15.14 -9.20
N ASP A 174 3.93 -16.44 -9.20
CA ASP A 174 4.78 -17.48 -8.66
C ASP A 174 5.07 -18.58 -9.70
N LEU A 175 5.97 -19.48 -9.37
CA LEU A 175 6.38 -20.57 -10.27
C LEU A 175 5.24 -21.56 -10.57
N HIS A 176 4.35 -21.78 -9.62
CA HIS A 176 3.30 -22.81 -9.72
C HIS A 176 1.88 -22.25 -9.61
N ASP A 177 1.71 -21.06 -9.02
CA ASP A 177 0.40 -20.50 -8.77
C ASP A 177 0.49 -18.97 -8.61
N VAL A 178 -0.57 -18.34 -8.10
CA VAL A 178 -0.64 -16.92 -7.75
C VAL A 178 -0.37 -16.77 -6.27
N ARG A 179 0.69 -16.03 -5.90
CA ARG A 179 0.94 -15.63 -4.50
C ARG A 179 0.11 -14.43 -4.10
N GLN A 180 -0.32 -14.42 -2.86
CA GLN A 180 -1.03 -13.28 -2.27
C GLN A 180 -0.09 -12.22 -1.65
N THR A 181 1.20 -12.52 -1.57
CA THR A 181 2.21 -11.64 -0.97
C THR A 181 3.48 -11.61 -1.80
N LEU A 182 4.18 -10.47 -1.77
CA LEU A 182 5.47 -10.25 -2.41
C LEU A 182 6.60 -10.42 -1.38
N PRO A 183 7.69 -11.15 -1.70
CA PRO A 183 8.91 -11.13 -0.89
C PRO A 183 9.58 -9.75 -0.99
N VAL A 184 9.82 -9.11 0.15
CA VAL A 184 10.44 -7.78 0.23
C VAL A 184 11.46 -7.70 1.35
N HIS A 185 12.30 -6.68 1.33
CA HIS A 185 13.20 -6.37 2.43
C HIS A 185 12.48 -5.51 3.48
N PRO A 186 12.90 -5.54 4.75
CA PRO A 186 12.46 -4.55 5.73
C PRO A 186 12.78 -3.13 5.22
N VAL A 187 11.79 -2.26 5.16
CA VAL A 187 12.01 -0.85 4.79
C VAL A 187 12.73 -0.15 5.94
N ARG A 188 13.81 0.58 5.63
CA ARG A 188 14.66 1.27 6.61
C ARG A 188 14.33 2.76 6.59
N PRO A 189 14.09 3.40 7.75
CA PRO A 189 13.85 4.83 7.82
C PRO A 189 14.99 5.63 7.16
N GLY A 190 14.64 6.57 6.28
CA GLY A 190 15.60 7.43 5.59
C GLY A 190 16.32 6.79 4.40
N GLU A 191 16.05 5.51 4.08
CA GLU A 191 16.56 4.86 2.87
C GLU A 191 15.42 4.70 1.86
N PRO A 192 15.51 5.27 0.65
CA PRO A 192 14.52 5.06 -0.39
C PRO A 192 14.42 3.58 -0.75
N TYR A 193 13.20 3.07 -0.89
CA TYR A 193 12.96 1.68 -1.28
C TYR A 193 12.08 1.64 -2.54
N TYR A 194 12.61 1.02 -3.59
CA TYR A 194 11.97 0.99 -4.90
C TYR A 194 11.60 -0.43 -5.29
N LEU A 195 10.43 -0.56 -5.94
CA LEU A 195 9.93 -1.76 -6.57
C LEU A 195 9.78 -1.51 -8.08
N GLY A 196 10.00 -2.54 -8.88
CA GLY A 196 9.76 -2.51 -10.33
C GLY A 196 8.59 -3.41 -10.68
N VAL A 197 7.62 -2.87 -11.43
CA VAL A 197 6.56 -3.64 -12.07
C VAL A 197 6.91 -3.73 -13.55
N PHE A 198 7.16 -4.95 -14.02
CA PHE A 198 7.66 -5.23 -15.37
C PHE A 198 6.55 -5.59 -16.34
N LEU A 199 6.85 -5.49 -17.63
CA LEU A 199 5.97 -5.86 -18.75
C LEU A 199 4.71 -4.99 -18.83
N VAL A 200 4.83 -3.71 -18.50
CA VAL A 200 3.71 -2.75 -18.46
C VAL A 200 3.49 -1.99 -19.77
N GLY A 201 4.41 -2.06 -20.75
CA GLY A 201 4.42 -1.29 -21.98
C GLY A 201 3.31 -1.57 -22.98
N ALA A 202 2.24 -2.28 -22.61
CA ALA A 202 1.11 -2.50 -23.49
C ALA A 202 -0.20 -2.08 -22.81
N TYR A 203 -0.83 -1.07 -23.34
CA TYR A 203 -2.15 -0.57 -22.98
C TYR A 203 -2.26 0.22 -21.69
N GLN A 204 -1.33 0.08 -20.73
CA GLN A 204 -1.51 0.66 -19.39
C GLN A 204 -1.67 2.18 -19.46
N ASP A 205 -0.78 2.89 -20.15
CA ASP A 205 -0.84 4.36 -20.27
C ASP A 205 -2.08 4.86 -21.01
N VAL A 206 -2.54 4.10 -22.02
CA VAL A 206 -3.70 4.50 -22.85
C VAL A 206 -5.03 4.22 -22.16
N LEU A 207 -5.11 3.13 -21.36
CA LEU A 207 -6.32 2.73 -20.63
C LEU A 207 -6.40 3.34 -19.24
N GLY A 208 -5.32 3.97 -18.76
CA GLY A 208 -5.26 4.60 -17.44
C GLY A 208 -6.36 5.64 -17.25
N SER A 209 -6.93 5.68 -16.05
CA SER A 209 -7.94 6.66 -15.68
C SER A 209 -7.37 7.68 -14.69
N ASN A 210 -7.90 8.92 -14.73
CA ASN A 210 -7.52 9.96 -13.76
C ASN A 210 -8.32 9.84 -12.43
N HIS A 211 -8.56 8.62 -11.95
CA HIS A 211 -9.20 8.39 -10.66
C HIS A 211 -8.43 9.11 -9.54
N ASN A 212 -9.12 9.82 -8.67
CA ASN A 212 -8.56 10.74 -7.67
C ASN A 212 -7.66 11.86 -8.24
N LEU A 213 -7.82 12.18 -9.52
CA LEU A 213 -7.07 13.20 -10.25
C LEU A 213 -5.56 12.93 -10.34
N PHE A 214 -5.13 11.67 -10.24
CA PHE A 214 -3.76 11.29 -10.58
C PHE A 214 -3.58 11.32 -12.10
N GLY A 215 -2.51 11.98 -12.53
CA GLY A 215 -2.13 12.09 -13.94
C GLY A 215 -1.13 11.00 -14.38
N GLN A 216 -0.68 11.08 -15.62
CA GLN A 216 0.38 10.20 -16.12
C GLN A 216 1.69 10.44 -15.34
N VAL A 217 2.41 9.36 -15.05
CA VAL A 217 3.72 9.42 -14.38
C VAL A 217 4.80 9.93 -15.33
N GLY A 218 5.92 10.41 -14.77
CA GLY A 218 7.09 10.78 -15.57
C GLY A 218 7.71 9.55 -16.24
N GLU A 219 8.24 9.73 -17.44
CA GLU A 219 8.80 8.66 -18.25
C GLU A 219 10.25 8.97 -18.64
N ALA A 220 11.15 8.01 -18.43
CA ALA A 220 12.54 8.09 -18.88
C ALA A 220 12.79 7.04 -19.97
N HIS A 221 13.25 7.48 -21.14
CA HIS A 221 13.72 6.60 -22.19
C HIS A 221 15.19 6.27 -21.96
N VAL A 222 15.46 5.00 -21.69
CA VAL A 222 16.79 4.54 -21.30
C VAL A 222 17.34 3.58 -22.37
N ARG A 223 18.54 3.85 -22.84
CA ARG A 223 19.29 2.93 -23.69
C ARG A 223 20.37 2.22 -22.87
N VAL A 224 20.33 0.90 -22.87
CA VAL A 224 21.38 0.09 -22.26
C VAL A 224 22.58 0.02 -23.20
N GLU A 225 23.79 0.22 -22.68
CA GLU A 225 25.07 0.21 -23.39
C GLU A 225 25.97 -0.91 -22.81
N GLU A 226 27.10 -1.18 -23.46
CA GLU A 226 28.04 -2.23 -22.97
C GLU A 226 28.57 -1.92 -21.58
N GLU A 227 28.80 -0.65 -21.25
CA GLU A 227 29.29 -0.21 -19.95
C GLU A 227 28.32 0.81 -19.31
N GLY A 228 27.04 0.37 -19.05
CA GLY A 228 26.09 1.21 -18.32
C GLY A 228 24.80 1.52 -19.10
N PHE A 229 24.33 2.75 -19.01
CA PHE A 229 23.13 3.21 -19.68
C PHE A 229 23.18 4.72 -20.01
N ALA A 230 22.38 5.13 -20.99
CA ALA A 230 22.15 6.54 -21.31
C ALA A 230 20.65 6.85 -21.24
N ILE A 231 20.30 7.98 -20.62
CA ILE A 231 18.94 8.53 -20.66
C ILE A 231 18.83 9.37 -21.94
N GLU A 232 18.08 8.89 -22.91
CA GLU A 232 17.94 9.57 -24.21
C GLU A 232 16.90 10.68 -24.17
N ARG A 233 15.85 10.49 -23.36
CA ARG A 233 14.74 11.44 -23.24
C ARG A 233 14.09 11.29 -21.86
N PHE A 234 13.64 12.42 -21.33
CA PHE A 234 12.76 12.45 -20.18
C PHE A 234 11.48 13.20 -20.54
N VAL A 235 10.32 12.61 -20.24
CA VAL A 235 8.99 13.21 -20.38
C VAL A 235 8.47 13.42 -18.98
N GLY A 236 8.22 14.68 -18.59
CA GLY A 236 7.66 14.99 -17.27
C GLY A 236 6.24 14.43 -17.13
N GLY A 237 5.91 14.02 -15.92
CA GLY A 237 4.54 13.59 -15.60
C GLY A 237 3.52 14.74 -15.70
N GLU A 238 2.25 14.39 -15.63
CA GLU A 238 1.19 15.39 -15.74
C GLU A 238 1.12 16.27 -14.48
N THR A 239 0.96 17.56 -14.70
CA THR A 239 0.73 18.56 -13.64
C THR A 239 -0.73 18.59 -13.22
N ALA A 240 -1.02 19.12 -12.03
CA ALA A 240 -2.37 19.35 -11.56
C ALA A 240 -3.19 20.17 -12.57
N GLU A 241 -2.61 21.22 -13.20
CA GLU A 241 -3.25 22.01 -14.23
C GLU A 241 -3.72 21.15 -15.39
N ARG A 242 -2.86 20.27 -15.93
CA ARG A 242 -3.23 19.40 -17.07
C ARG A 242 -4.36 18.43 -16.73
N VAL A 243 -4.36 17.90 -15.51
CA VAL A 243 -5.41 16.97 -15.07
C VAL A 243 -6.75 17.69 -14.91
N ILE A 244 -6.78 18.87 -14.28
CA ILE A 244 -8.03 19.63 -14.10
C ILE A 244 -8.57 20.17 -15.43
N GLU A 245 -7.73 20.46 -16.42
CA GLU A 245 -8.17 20.81 -17.79
C GLU A 245 -8.98 19.69 -18.44
N LYS A 246 -8.61 18.42 -18.23
CA LYS A 246 -9.41 17.27 -18.68
C LYS A 246 -10.80 17.22 -18.05
N MET A 247 -10.96 17.84 -16.87
CA MET A 247 -12.25 17.95 -16.16
C MET A 247 -13.05 19.20 -16.55
N GLY A 248 -12.54 19.97 -17.52
CA GLY A 248 -13.23 21.16 -18.07
C GLY A 248 -12.97 22.46 -17.30
N PHE A 249 -11.97 22.50 -16.44
CA PHE A 249 -11.56 23.72 -15.73
C PHE A 249 -10.23 24.23 -16.27
N THR A 250 -10.05 25.54 -16.33
CA THR A 250 -8.77 26.15 -16.69
C THR A 250 -8.07 26.71 -15.45
N ALA A 251 -6.73 26.69 -15.43
CA ALA A 251 -5.96 27.34 -14.35
C ALA A 251 -6.32 28.80 -14.20
N ARG A 252 -6.60 29.51 -15.30
CA ARG A 252 -7.03 30.91 -15.27
C ARG A 252 -8.34 31.12 -14.51
N GLU A 253 -9.34 30.27 -14.75
CA GLU A 253 -10.64 30.37 -14.04
C GLU A 253 -10.47 30.10 -12.55
N LEU A 254 -9.66 29.10 -12.18
CA LEU A 254 -9.37 28.78 -10.80
C LEU A 254 -8.61 29.93 -10.11
N MET A 255 -7.58 30.48 -10.75
CA MET A 255 -6.82 31.63 -10.23
C MET A 255 -7.74 32.84 -10.00
N LEU A 256 -8.60 33.18 -10.97
CA LEU A 256 -9.57 34.29 -10.80
C LEU A 256 -10.57 34.03 -9.65
N GLY A 257 -10.96 32.78 -9.45
CA GLY A 257 -11.80 32.38 -8.32
C GLY A 257 -11.11 32.58 -6.98
N VAL A 258 -9.87 32.09 -6.87
CA VAL A 258 -9.05 32.20 -5.67
C VAL A 258 -8.68 33.66 -5.36
N GLU A 259 -8.31 34.46 -6.37
CA GLU A 259 -8.06 35.90 -6.19
C GLU A 259 -9.25 36.61 -5.58
N ARG A 260 -10.49 36.33 -6.04
CA ARG A 260 -11.71 36.89 -5.48
C ARG A 260 -11.91 36.54 -4.00
N LEU A 261 -11.61 35.29 -3.61
CA LEU A 261 -11.69 34.84 -2.22
C LEU A 261 -10.62 35.52 -1.36
N VAL A 262 -9.38 35.54 -1.83
CA VAL A 262 -8.24 36.14 -1.14
C VAL A 262 -8.44 37.63 -0.94
N ARG A 263 -8.97 38.36 -1.91
CA ARG A 263 -9.34 39.81 -1.75
C ARG A 263 -10.30 40.05 -0.59
N ARG A 264 -11.26 39.15 -0.37
CA ARG A 264 -12.27 39.25 0.70
C ARG A 264 -11.76 38.76 2.07
N SER A 265 -10.62 38.09 2.10
CA SER A 265 -10.02 37.53 3.33
C SER A 265 -9.44 38.64 4.23
N ARG A 266 -9.21 38.31 5.51
CA ARG A 266 -8.55 39.19 6.49
C ARG A 266 -7.03 39.13 6.45
N LEU A 267 -6.43 38.44 5.47
CA LEU A 267 -4.98 38.31 5.31
C LEU A 267 -4.36 39.69 4.97
N SER A 268 -3.15 39.91 5.43
CA SER A 268 -2.34 41.07 5.04
C SER A 268 -2.01 41.05 3.53
N PRO A 269 -1.63 42.18 2.94
CA PRO A 269 -1.22 42.19 1.52
C PRO A 269 -0.08 41.21 1.18
N ALA A 270 0.90 41.07 2.07
CA ALA A 270 2.02 40.14 1.91
C ALA A 270 1.57 38.68 1.93
N GLU A 271 0.71 38.30 2.88
CA GLU A 271 0.14 36.96 2.97
C GLU A 271 -0.74 36.63 1.76
N LYS A 272 -1.50 37.60 1.26
CA LYS A 272 -2.30 37.44 0.03
C LYS A 272 -1.44 37.15 -1.18
N GLY A 273 -0.34 37.89 -1.35
CA GLY A 273 0.61 37.67 -2.42
C GLY A 273 1.26 36.27 -2.33
N ALA A 274 1.79 35.92 -1.17
CA ALA A 274 2.41 34.62 -0.94
C ALA A 274 1.43 33.43 -1.17
N PHE A 275 0.16 33.59 -0.78
CA PHE A 275 -0.85 32.56 -1.01
C PHE A 275 -1.12 32.35 -2.52
N LEU A 276 -1.29 33.45 -3.28
CA LEU A 276 -1.54 33.36 -4.71
C LEU A 276 -0.34 32.77 -5.47
N GLU A 277 0.88 33.17 -5.13
CA GLU A 277 2.11 32.59 -5.69
C GLU A 277 2.21 31.10 -5.40
N ARG A 278 1.92 30.69 -4.14
CA ARG A 278 1.90 29.29 -3.78
C ARG A 278 0.84 28.51 -4.58
N TYR A 279 -0.38 29.02 -4.65
CA TYR A 279 -1.46 28.36 -5.39
C TYR A 279 -1.11 28.19 -6.88
N ALA A 280 -0.54 29.24 -7.51
CA ALA A 280 -0.09 29.16 -8.90
C ALA A 280 1.00 28.10 -9.10
N ARG A 281 1.94 27.98 -8.15
CA ARG A 281 3.00 26.96 -8.20
C ARG A 281 2.45 25.56 -8.05
N GLU A 282 1.50 25.34 -7.11
CA GLU A 282 0.87 24.04 -6.88
C GLU A 282 0.06 23.55 -8.11
N LEU A 283 -0.50 24.47 -8.92
CA LEU A 283 -1.14 24.10 -10.19
C LEU A 283 -0.15 23.50 -11.20
N GLN A 284 1.13 23.88 -11.11
CA GLN A 284 2.22 23.34 -11.94
C GLN A 284 2.89 22.13 -11.29
N GLY A 285 2.49 21.76 -10.08
CA GLY A 285 3.03 20.62 -9.33
C GLY A 285 2.63 19.30 -9.98
N TYR A 286 3.46 18.29 -9.76
CA TYR A 286 3.20 16.91 -10.14
C TYR A 286 2.03 16.34 -9.32
N THR A 287 1.27 15.41 -9.85
CA THR A 287 0.06 14.88 -9.18
C THR A 287 0.34 13.80 -8.14
N TYR A 288 1.57 13.37 -8.02
CA TYR A 288 2.02 12.44 -7.00
C TYR A 288 2.87 13.15 -5.94
N LEU A 289 3.25 12.44 -4.88
CA LEU A 289 4.04 13.01 -3.81
C LEU A 289 5.48 13.23 -4.30
N GLU A 290 5.98 14.44 -4.09
CA GLU A 290 7.38 14.85 -4.32
C GLU A 290 8.01 15.21 -2.95
N ASP A 291 9.30 14.89 -2.76
CA ASP A 291 10.08 15.23 -1.57
C ASP A 291 10.44 16.73 -1.51
#